data_5d8bf4c8ae6eaeb64a8699440382bd04
#
_entry.id   5d8bf4c8ae6eaeb64a8699440382bd04
#
_cell.length_a   1.000
_cell.length_b   1.000
_cell.length_c   1.000
_cell.angle_alpha   90.00
_cell.angle_beta   90.00
_cell.angle_gamma   90.00
#
_symmetry.space_group_name_H-M   'P 1'
#
loop_
_entity.id
_entity.type
_entity.pdbx_description
1 polymer ?
#
loop_
_entity_poly.entity_id
_entity_poly.type
_entity_poly.pdbx_seq_one_letter_code
_entity_poly.pdbx_strand_id
1 'polypeptide(L)'
;MSKSVYLDAFQEVFVLGMRNWIKFRNFAQILRLTFIPSRMKVLKFGGTSVGSAERISHVARLIVENGKNIVVLSAMAGTTNTLVEINDYLYKRNIPGAQETLNNLEMKYRGVIDELFDNEEARAEAARVLGERFAYIRTIVASEFAVAEEKEILAQGELMSTALMNIYLKLHGVKSVLLPALEYMRTDQNGEPDMKYIATRLRRLLEANRDADVYLTQGYICCNAYGEVDNLKRGGSDYSASLIGAVVDAEEIQIWTDIDGMHNNDPRYVDNTRPVGSLNFEEAAELAYFGAKILHPNCVLPAKLNNIPVRLLNTLDPSATGTVIYNMPPDGKIKAVAAKDNITAIKIKSGRMLLAYGFLHKVFETFEKYQTSIDMIATSEVGVTVTIDSDRHLAAIVDDLKNFGTVTVDRDMVIICVVGDLEWHNTGFEAKAVSALADIPVRAISYGGSNYNVSMVIRGCDKIEALKRLSDSLFE
;
A
#
# COMPACT_ATOMS: atom_id res chain seq x y z
N MET A 1 28.60 -29.21 32.04
CA MET A 1 27.21 -29.48 31.56
C MET A 1 27.27 -29.59 30.03
N SER A 2 26.90 -30.77 29.52
CA SER A 2 27.29 -31.27 28.21
C SER A 2 26.47 -30.69 27.05
N LYS A 3 27.10 -30.61 25.86
CA LYS A 3 26.49 -30.23 24.56
C LYS A 3 25.18 -30.99 24.21
N SER A 4 24.88 -32.09 24.91
CA SER A 4 23.68 -32.91 24.71
C SER A 4 22.38 -32.20 25.12
N VAL A 5 22.39 -31.44 26.22
CA VAL A 5 21.19 -30.77 26.75
C VAL A 5 20.69 -29.62 25.84
N TYR A 6 21.59 -28.98 25.10
CA TYR A 6 21.21 -27.93 24.13
C TYR A 6 20.64 -28.49 22.82
N LEU A 7 21.11 -29.68 22.40
CA LEU A 7 20.56 -30.35 21.20
C LEU A 7 19.15 -30.88 21.45
N ASP A 8 18.87 -31.41 22.62
CA ASP A 8 17.54 -31.95 22.97
C ASP A 8 16.51 -30.81 23.12
N ALA A 9 16.89 -29.68 23.73
CA ALA A 9 16.03 -28.51 23.82
C ALA A 9 15.74 -27.85 22.44
N PHE A 10 16.73 -27.87 21.53
CA PHE A 10 16.55 -27.35 20.16
C PHE A 10 15.66 -28.27 19.32
N GLN A 11 15.76 -29.60 19.49
CA GLN A 11 14.88 -30.56 18.85
C GLN A 11 13.44 -30.48 19.38
N GLU A 12 13.22 -30.27 20.67
CA GLU A 12 11.87 -30.11 21.23
C GLU A 12 11.19 -28.81 20.74
N VAL A 13 11.91 -27.69 20.67
CA VAL A 13 11.39 -26.45 20.16
C VAL A 13 11.07 -26.54 18.66
N PHE A 14 11.93 -27.23 17.90
CA PHE A 14 11.70 -27.46 16.46
C PHE A 14 10.51 -28.39 16.20
N VAL A 15 10.36 -29.45 16.99
CA VAL A 15 9.24 -30.39 16.91
C VAL A 15 7.91 -29.75 17.38
N LEU A 16 7.95 -28.89 18.39
CA LEU A 16 6.78 -28.10 18.83
C LEU A 16 6.37 -27.03 17.75
N GLY A 17 7.34 -26.40 17.14
CA GLY A 17 7.11 -25.51 16.00
C GLY A 17 6.49 -26.23 14.80
N MET A 18 7.03 -27.38 14.41
CA MET A 18 6.47 -28.21 13.33
C MET A 18 5.09 -28.79 13.68
N ARG A 19 4.84 -29.22 14.93
CA ARG A 19 3.52 -29.70 15.34
C ARG A 19 2.45 -28.60 15.33
N ASN A 20 2.82 -27.38 15.68
CA ASN A 20 1.92 -26.24 15.57
C ASN A 20 1.69 -25.86 14.10
N TRP A 21 2.73 -25.94 13.26
CA TRP A 21 2.61 -25.68 11.82
C TRP A 21 1.76 -26.73 11.10
N ILE A 22 1.90 -28.00 11.45
CA ILE A 22 1.07 -29.11 10.94
C ILE A 22 -0.37 -28.98 11.44
N LYS A 23 -0.59 -28.57 12.70
CA LYS A 23 -1.95 -28.26 13.21
C LYS A 23 -2.56 -27.06 12.48
N PHE A 24 -1.77 -26.05 12.17
CA PHE A 24 -2.22 -24.88 11.40
C PHE A 24 -2.56 -25.25 9.94
N ARG A 25 -1.76 -26.11 9.33
CA ARG A 25 -1.99 -26.61 7.96
C ARG A 25 -3.21 -27.56 7.91
N ASN A 26 -3.39 -28.41 8.89
CA ASN A 26 -4.57 -29.29 9.01
C ASN A 26 -5.83 -28.50 9.37
N PHE A 27 -5.73 -27.45 10.21
CA PHE A 27 -6.84 -26.55 10.51
C PHE A 27 -7.24 -25.71 9.29
N ALA A 28 -6.28 -25.24 8.49
CA ALA A 28 -6.54 -24.62 7.20
C ALA A 28 -7.16 -25.60 6.19
N GLN A 29 -6.77 -26.88 6.23
CA GLN A 29 -7.32 -27.91 5.36
C GLN A 29 -8.74 -28.37 5.80
N ILE A 30 -9.02 -28.42 7.10
CA ILE A 30 -10.37 -28.69 7.63
C ILE A 30 -11.32 -27.53 7.38
N LEU A 31 -10.84 -26.27 7.39
CA LEU A 31 -11.61 -25.08 7.01
C LEU A 31 -11.88 -24.99 5.50
N ARG A 32 -11.11 -25.72 4.66
CA ARG A 32 -11.35 -25.84 3.21
C ARG A 32 -12.58 -26.70 2.85
N LEU A 33 -13.14 -27.45 3.78
CA LEU A 33 -14.25 -28.37 3.52
C LEU A 33 -15.66 -27.80 3.73
N THR A 34 -15.79 -26.53 4.09
CA THR A 34 -17.10 -25.86 4.16
C THR A 34 -17.22 -24.83 3.05
N PHE A 35 -17.85 -25.26 1.95
CA PHE A 35 -18.54 -24.51 0.92
C PHE A 35 -17.99 -23.10 0.60
N ILE A 36 -16.91 -23.02 -0.21
CA ILE A 36 -16.56 -21.80 -0.94
C ILE A 36 -17.23 -21.95 -2.31
N PRO A 37 -18.14 -21.06 -2.71
CA PRO A 37 -18.57 -21.00 -4.10
C PRO A 37 -17.35 -20.81 -5.00
N SER A 38 -17.48 -21.11 -6.31
CA SER A 38 -16.44 -20.92 -7.32
C SER A 38 -15.56 -19.73 -6.96
N ARG A 39 -14.22 -19.92 -7.01
CA ARG A 39 -13.24 -18.89 -6.60
C ARG A 39 -13.69 -17.52 -7.12
N MET A 40 -13.90 -16.59 -6.19
CA MET A 40 -14.33 -15.23 -6.52
C MET A 40 -13.11 -14.34 -6.73
N LYS A 41 -13.24 -13.34 -7.58
CA LYS A 41 -12.28 -12.25 -7.66
C LYS A 41 -12.56 -11.21 -6.59
N VAL A 42 -11.52 -10.53 -6.14
CA VAL A 42 -11.62 -9.32 -5.31
C VAL A 42 -11.19 -8.13 -6.15
N LEU A 43 -12.09 -7.21 -6.39
CA LEU A 43 -11.86 -6.02 -7.20
C LEU A 43 -11.75 -4.80 -6.28
N LYS A 44 -10.63 -4.08 -6.33
CA LYS A 44 -10.49 -2.83 -5.58
C LYS A 44 -10.44 -1.66 -6.55
N PHE A 45 -11.26 -0.65 -6.31
CA PHE A 45 -11.25 0.59 -7.08
C PHE A 45 -10.76 1.75 -6.22
N GLY A 46 -9.79 2.51 -6.76
CA GLY A 46 -9.25 3.71 -6.13
C GLY A 46 -10.22 4.89 -6.14
N GLY A 47 -9.93 5.91 -5.37
CA GLY A 47 -10.79 7.11 -5.29
C GLY A 47 -10.91 7.85 -6.63
N THR A 48 -9.85 7.86 -7.46
CA THR A 48 -9.90 8.41 -8.81
C THR A 48 -10.84 7.64 -9.72
N SER A 49 -10.95 6.31 -9.54
CA SER A 49 -11.86 5.45 -10.31
C SER A 49 -13.35 5.71 -10.01
N VAL A 50 -13.68 6.25 -8.85
CA VAL A 50 -15.05 6.57 -8.42
C VAL A 50 -15.26 8.07 -8.17
N GLY A 51 -14.45 8.93 -8.81
CA GLY A 51 -14.38 10.36 -8.53
C GLY A 51 -15.49 11.24 -9.11
N SER A 52 -16.36 10.72 -9.97
CA SER A 52 -17.49 11.42 -10.59
C SER A 52 -18.64 10.46 -10.90
N ALA A 53 -19.81 10.99 -11.22
CA ALA A 53 -20.97 10.20 -11.63
C ALA A 53 -20.66 9.30 -12.84
N GLU A 54 -19.99 9.84 -13.87
CA GLU A 54 -19.55 9.09 -15.05
C GLU A 54 -18.63 7.92 -14.68
N ARG A 55 -17.64 8.17 -13.80
CA ARG A 55 -16.70 7.15 -13.34
C ARG A 55 -17.38 6.08 -12.49
N ILE A 56 -18.31 6.45 -11.60
CA ILE A 56 -19.12 5.51 -10.83
C ILE A 56 -19.91 4.59 -11.77
N SER A 57 -20.59 5.12 -12.79
CA SER A 57 -21.33 4.34 -13.76
C SER A 57 -20.43 3.43 -14.60
N HIS A 58 -19.24 3.90 -14.96
CA HIS A 58 -18.24 3.09 -15.66
C HIS A 58 -17.72 1.92 -14.78
N VAL A 59 -17.35 2.19 -13.53
CA VAL A 59 -16.95 1.16 -12.58
C VAL A 59 -18.05 0.15 -12.33
N ALA A 60 -19.32 0.57 -12.25
CA ALA A 60 -20.44 -0.35 -12.09
C ALA A 60 -20.53 -1.36 -13.24
N ARG A 61 -20.25 -0.95 -14.48
CA ARG A 61 -20.18 -1.86 -15.64
C ARG A 61 -19.04 -2.87 -15.49
N LEU A 62 -17.83 -2.40 -15.13
CA LEU A 62 -16.67 -3.28 -14.88
C LEU A 62 -16.94 -4.30 -13.78
N ILE A 63 -17.63 -3.90 -12.71
CA ILE A 63 -18.04 -4.81 -11.62
C ILE A 63 -18.92 -5.94 -12.16
N VAL A 64 -19.94 -5.60 -12.94
CA VAL A 64 -20.91 -6.57 -13.50
C VAL A 64 -20.26 -7.52 -14.50
N GLU A 65 -19.38 -7.02 -15.36
CA GLU A 65 -18.64 -7.81 -16.36
C GLU A 65 -17.72 -8.88 -15.73
N ASN A 66 -17.25 -8.66 -14.51
CA ASN A 66 -16.43 -9.62 -13.77
C ASN A 66 -17.25 -10.75 -13.08
N GLY A 67 -18.57 -10.79 -13.24
CA GLY A 67 -19.42 -11.82 -12.64
C GLY A 67 -19.50 -11.74 -11.12
N LYS A 68 -19.57 -12.88 -10.42
CA LYS A 68 -19.64 -12.91 -8.96
C LYS A 68 -18.31 -12.51 -8.31
N ASN A 69 -18.32 -11.39 -7.58
CA ASN A 69 -17.10 -10.78 -7.05
C ASN A 69 -17.32 -10.05 -5.70
N ILE A 70 -16.21 -9.75 -5.03
CA ILE A 70 -16.17 -8.85 -3.87
C ILE A 70 -15.51 -7.56 -4.32
N VAL A 71 -16.16 -6.43 -4.08
CA VAL A 71 -15.70 -5.10 -4.50
C VAL A 71 -15.33 -4.26 -3.30
N VAL A 72 -14.09 -3.80 -3.28
CA VAL A 72 -13.55 -2.89 -2.25
C VAL A 72 -13.45 -1.49 -2.85
N LEU A 73 -14.17 -0.54 -2.30
CA LEU A 73 -14.14 0.85 -2.75
C LEU A 73 -13.41 1.75 -1.77
N SER A 74 -12.63 2.66 -2.33
CA SER A 74 -12.09 3.82 -1.60
C SER A 74 -13.14 4.94 -1.55
N ALA A 75 -12.89 5.94 -0.71
CA ALA A 75 -13.62 7.20 -0.77
C ALA A 75 -13.53 7.83 -2.17
N MET A 76 -14.52 8.59 -2.57
CA MET A 76 -14.53 9.36 -3.82
C MET A 76 -13.35 10.35 -3.86
N ALA A 77 -12.76 10.58 -5.04
CA ALA A 77 -11.58 11.42 -5.21
C ALA A 77 -11.69 12.77 -4.48
N GLY A 78 -10.65 13.12 -3.73
CA GLY A 78 -10.55 14.36 -2.94
C GLY A 78 -11.29 14.31 -1.60
N THR A 79 -12.23 13.36 -1.37
CA THR A 79 -13.02 13.30 -0.13
C THR A 79 -12.12 13.10 1.09
N THR A 80 -11.20 12.15 1.06
CA THR A 80 -10.29 11.89 2.19
C THR A 80 -9.47 13.13 2.55
N ASN A 81 -8.92 13.85 1.56
CA ASN A 81 -8.16 15.08 1.79
C ASN A 81 -9.04 16.16 2.44
N THR A 82 -10.27 16.31 1.98
CA THR A 82 -11.23 17.28 2.57
C THR A 82 -11.59 16.89 4.01
N LEU A 83 -11.77 15.60 4.31
CA LEU A 83 -12.04 15.13 5.66
C LEU A 83 -10.82 15.34 6.60
N VAL A 84 -9.59 15.15 6.08
CA VAL A 84 -8.36 15.51 6.81
C VAL A 84 -8.30 17.01 7.08
N GLU A 85 -8.65 17.85 6.11
CA GLU A 85 -8.69 19.31 6.28
C GLU A 85 -9.72 19.73 7.37
N ILE A 86 -10.89 19.07 7.40
CA ILE A 86 -11.87 19.29 8.47
C ILE A 86 -11.27 18.95 9.84
N ASN A 87 -10.57 17.80 9.95
CA ASN A 87 -9.90 17.39 11.18
C ASN A 87 -8.81 18.40 11.59
N ASP A 88 -8.03 18.92 10.65
CA ASP A 88 -7.02 19.95 10.91
C ASP A 88 -7.64 21.25 11.45
N TYR A 89 -8.80 21.66 10.92
CA TYR A 89 -9.54 22.79 11.47
C TYR A 89 -10.03 22.52 12.89
N LEU A 90 -10.52 21.32 13.18
CA LEU A 90 -10.99 20.94 14.51
C LEU A 90 -9.86 20.91 15.54
N TYR A 91 -8.67 20.38 15.21
CA TYR A 91 -7.49 20.46 16.06
C TYR A 91 -7.06 21.90 16.36
N LYS A 92 -7.24 22.80 15.40
CA LYS A 92 -6.98 24.24 15.56
C LYS A 92 -8.15 25.01 16.19
N ARG A 93 -9.24 24.30 16.59
CA ARG A 93 -10.48 24.88 17.13
C ARG A 93 -11.14 25.90 16.20
N ASN A 94 -10.93 25.77 14.90
CA ASN A 94 -11.56 26.59 13.87
C ASN A 94 -12.86 25.94 13.36
N ILE A 95 -13.91 25.97 14.21
CA ILE A 95 -15.21 25.37 13.89
C ILE A 95 -15.84 25.98 12.62
N PRO A 96 -15.80 27.32 12.37
CA PRO A 96 -16.35 27.88 11.15
C PRO A 96 -15.67 27.33 9.87
N GLY A 97 -14.35 27.20 9.87
CA GLY A 97 -13.62 26.61 8.73
C GLY A 97 -14.00 25.15 8.48
N ALA A 98 -14.11 24.35 9.56
CA ALA A 98 -14.57 22.97 9.45
C ALA A 98 -15.99 22.88 8.86
N GLN A 99 -16.92 23.73 9.31
CA GLN A 99 -18.29 23.77 8.80
C GLN A 99 -18.37 24.19 7.33
N GLU A 100 -17.61 25.20 6.92
CA GLU A 100 -17.54 25.66 5.53
C GLU A 100 -17.02 24.57 4.61
N THR A 101 -15.90 23.92 5.00
CA THR A 101 -15.30 22.82 4.23
C THR A 101 -16.27 21.62 4.14
N LEU A 102 -16.99 21.31 5.22
CA LEU A 102 -18.01 20.25 5.23
C LEU A 102 -19.19 20.58 4.30
N ASN A 103 -19.67 21.83 4.30
CA ASN A 103 -20.75 22.24 3.42
C ASN A 103 -20.35 22.18 1.94
N ASN A 104 -19.11 22.55 1.62
CA ASN A 104 -18.58 22.43 0.25
C ASN A 104 -18.48 20.96 -0.19
N LEU A 105 -18.07 20.06 0.72
CA LEU A 105 -18.06 18.62 0.43
C LEU A 105 -19.48 18.07 0.21
N GLU A 106 -20.46 18.49 1.01
CA GLU A 106 -21.85 18.07 0.81
C GLU A 106 -22.41 18.57 -0.51
N MET A 107 -22.16 19.82 -0.91
CA MET A 107 -22.56 20.35 -2.22
C MET A 107 -21.97 19.54 -3.37
N LYS A 108 -20.69 19.16 -3.28
CA LYS A 108 -20.04 18.26 -4.24
C LYS A 108 -20.79 16.95 -4.38
N TYR A 109 -21.13 16.29 -3.26
CA TYR A 109 -21.85 15.02 -3.28
C TYR A 109 -23.28 15.15 -3.82
N ARG A 110 -23.96 16.26 -3.54
CA ARG A 110 -25.28 16.55 -4.13
C ARG A 110 -25.20 16.65 -5.65
N GLY A 111 -24.20 17.36 -6.18
CA GLY A 111 -23.96 17.41 -7.63
C GLY A 111 -23.75 16.03 -8.26
N VAL A 112 -22.94 15.17 -7.58
CA VAL A 112 -22.73 13.80 -8.05
C VAL A 112 -24.04 12.98 -8.01
N ILE A 113 -24.86 13.14 -6.99
CA ILE A 113 -26.18 12.45 -6.90
C ILE A 113 -27.09 12.90 -8.05
N ASP A 114 -27.17 14.20 -8.32
CA ASP A 114 -28.00 14.76 -9.38
C ASP A 114 -27.57 14.29 -10.78
N GLU A 115 -26.27 14.14 -11.00
CA GLU A 115 -25.72 13.61 -12.25
C GLU A 115 -25.84 12.09 -12.39
N LEU A 116 -25.76 11.34 -11.27
CA LEU A 116 -25.69 9.89 -11.28
C LEU A 116 -27.06 9.23 -11.39
N PHE A 117 -28.11 9.86 -10.83
CA PHE A 117 -29.43 9.27 -10.74
C PHE A 117 -30.49 10.08 -11.51
N ASP A 118 -30.95 9.53 -12.65
CA ASP A 118 -32.09 10.08 -13.38
C ASP A 118 -33.44 9.73 -12.71
N ASN A 119 -33.44 8.64 -11.91
CA ASN A 119 -34.62 8.19 -11.19
C ASN A 119 -34.79 8.98 -9.89
N GLU A 120 -35.95 9.62 -9.70
CA GLU A 120 -36.23 10.49 -8.56
C GLU A 120 -36.26 9.74 -7.22
N GLU A 121 -36.71 8.49 -7.18
CA GLU A 121 -36.73 7.66 -5.97
C GLU A 121 -35.29 7.30 -5.52
N ALA A 122 -34.47 6.86 -6.49
CA ALA A 122 -33.07 6.54 -6.22
C ALA A 122 -32.27 7.80 -5.80
N ARG A 123 -32.55 8.95 -6.42
CA ARG A 123 -31.96 10.25 -6.04
C ARG A 123 -32.34 10.63 -4.62
N ALA A 124 -33.62 10.48 -4.24
CA ALA A 124 -34.08 10.77 -2.89
C ALA A 124 -33.47 9.81 -1.85
N GLU A 125 -33.35 8.52 -2.16
CA GLU A 125 -32.68 7.54 -1.30
C GLU A 125 -31.20 7.89 -1.10
N ALA A 126 -30.48 8.20 -2.18
CA ALA A 126 -29.08 8.60 -2.11
C ALA A 126 -28.90 9.87 -1.27
N ALA A 127 -29.72 10.88 -1.51
CA ALA A 127 -29.70 12.14 -0.75
C ALA A 127 -29.98 11.92 0.74
N ARG A 128 -30.92 11.05 1.08
CA ARG A 128 -31.25 10.69 2.47
C ARG A 128 -30.06 10.00 3.16
N VAL A 129 -29.54 8.93 2.52
CA VAL A 129 -28.43 8.14 3.10
C VAL A 129 -27.17 8.99 3.30
N LEU A 130 -26.83 9.83 2.33
CA LEU A 130 -25.67 10.72 2.46
C LEU A 130 -25.94 11.87 3.44
N GLY A 131 -27.16 12.40 3.45
CA GLY A 131 -27.57 13.43 4.41
C GLY A 131 -27.38 12.96 5.87
N GLU A 132 -27.70 11.70 6.19
CA GLU A 132 -27.45 11.09 7.49
C GLU A 132 -25.95 11.07 7.84
N ARG A 133 -25.06 10.79 6.85
CA ARG A 133 -23.61 10.81 7.04
C ARG A 133 -23.10 12.23 7.31
N PHE A 134 -23.56 13.20 6.54
CA PHE A 134 -23.19 14.61 6.75
C PHE A 134 -23.73 15.15 8.08
N ALA A 135 -24.96 14.78 8.47
CA ALA A 135 -25.51 15.13 9.78
C ALA A 135 -24.66 14.53 10.91
N TYR A 136 -24.20 13.29 10.77
CA TYR A 136 -23.31 12.65 11.74
C TYR A 136 -21.98 13.42 11.87
N ILE A 137 -21.31 13.77 10.76
CA ILE A 137 -20.09 14.59 10.81
C ILE A 137 -20.37 15.94 11.53
N ARG A 138 -21.52 16.57 11.28
CA ARG A 138 -21.91 17.82 11.97
C ARG A 138 -22.03 17.64 13.47
N THR A 139 -22.53 16.51 13.95
CA THR A 139 -22.59 16.25 15.40
C THR A 139 -21.19 16.18 16.01
N ILE A 140 -20.24 15.55 15.32
CA ILE A 140 -18.83 15.49 15.76
C ILE A 140 -18.20 16.91 15.74
N VAL A 141 -18.40 17.68 14.66
CA VAL A 141 -17.88 19.06 14.55
C VAL A 141 -18.39 19.96 15.68
N ALA A 142 -19.57 19.69 16.24
CA ALA A 142 -20.17 20.45 17.35
C ALA A 142 -19.81 19.92 18.75
N SER A 143 -19.11 18.79 18.85
CA SER A 143 -18.71 18.14 20.11
C SER A 143 -17.23 18.36 20.46
N GLU A 144 -16.76 17.76 21.55
CA GLU A 144 -15.32 17.65 21.82
C GLU A 144 -14.67 16.75 20.78
N PHE A 145 -13.48 17.13 20.34
CA PHE A 145 -12.77 16.48 19.23
C PHE A 145 -11.43 15.90 19.70
N ALA A 146 -11.22 14.63 19.44
CA ALA A 146 -10.01 13.88 19.75
C ALA A 146 -9.69 12.89 18.60
N VAL A 147 -8.70 12.04 18.80
CA VAL A 147 -8.22 11.05 17.79
C VAL A 147 -9.32 10.04 17.41
N ALA A 148 -10.25 9.72 18.29
CA ALA A 148 -11.35 8.80 17.99
C ALA A 148 -12.31 9.43 16.95
N GLU A 149 -12.72 10.69 17.20
CA GLU A 149 -13.59 11.43 16.30
C GLU A 149 -12.95 11.73 14.96
N GLU A 150 -11.61 11.95 14.92
CA GLU A 150 -10.85 12.06 13.67
C GLU A 150 -11.07 10.84 12.79
N LYS A 151 -10.92 9.64 13.34
CA LYS A 151 -11.06 8.39 12.60
C LYS A 151 -12.49 8.15 12.14
N GLU A 152 -13.46 8.53 12.96
CA GLU A 152 -14.87 8.44 12.60
C GLU A 152 -15.24 9.37 11.44
N ILE A 153 -14.71 10.61 11.44
CA ILE A 153 -14.88 11.52 10.30
C ILE A 153 -14.25 10.93 9.03
N LEU A 154 -13.01 10.45 9.12
CA LEU A 154 -12.32 9.86 7.96
C LEU A 154 -13.08 8.67 7.36
N ALA A 155 -13.68 7.83 8.19
CA ALA A 155 -14.43 6.66 7.74
C ALA A 155 -15.65 7.01 6.88
N GLN A 156 -16.21 8.22 7.01
CA GLN A 156 -17.41 8.59 6.25
C GLN A 156 -17.16 8.63 4.74
N GLY A 157 -15.93 8.84 4.29
CA GLY A 157 -15.59 8.86 2.87
C GLY A 157 -15.93 7.53 2.17
N GLU A 158 -15.44 6.43 2.69
CA GLU A 158 -15.69 5.08 2.17
C GLU A 158 -17.13 4.62 2.40
N LEU A 159 -17.75 5.02 3.51
CA LEU A 159 -19.17 4.73 3.79
C LEU A 159 -20.08 5.41 2.77
N MET A 160 -19.79 6.66 2.38
CA MET A 160 -20.57 7.39 1.37
C MET A 160 -20.39 6.82 -0.03
N SER A 161 -19.14 6.54 -0.46
CA SER A 161 -18.87 6.03 -1.82
C SER A 161 -19.50 4.66 -2.06
N THR A 162 -19.39 3.76 -1.07
CA THR A 162 -19.98 2.42 -1.16
C THR A 162 -21.51 2.45 -1.13
N ALA A 163 -22.12 3.37 -0.38
CA ALA A 163 -23.56 3.56 -0.36
C ALA A 163 -24.09 4.00 -1.73
N LEU A 164 -23.45 5.01 -2.38
CA LEU A 164 -23.81 5.46 -3.72
C LEU A 164 -23.71 4.34 -4.74
N MET A 165 -22.60 3.60 -4.76
CA MET A 165 -22.41 2.48 -5.68
C MET A 165 -23.47 1.39 -5.47
N ASN A 166 -23.81 1.06 -4.23
CA ASN A 166 -24.81 0.04 -3.93
C ASN A 166 -26.21 0.45 -4.40
N ILE A 167 -26.61 1.70 -4.20
CA ILE A 167 -27.89 2.24 -4.70
C ILE A 167 -27.90 2.18 -6.23
N TYR A 168 -26.80 2.59 -6.88
CA TYR A 168 -26.67 2.59 -8.33
C TYR A 168 -26.79 1.18 -8.93
N LEU A 169 -26.08 0.19 -8.37
CA LEU A 169 -26.13 -1.19 -8.81
C LEU A 169 -27.54 -1.79 -8.66
N LYS A 170 -28.22 -1.55 -7.53
CA LYS A 170 -29.59 -2.00 -7.29
C LYS A 170 -30.59 -1.39 -8.27
N LEU A 171 -30.44 -0.10 -8.57
CA LEU A 171 -31.28 0.59 -9.57
C LEU A 171 -31.19 -0.09 -10.94
N HIS A 172 -30.00 -0.64 -11.29
CA HIS A 172 -29.77 -1.36 -12.54
C HIS A 172 -30.02 -2.88 -12.43
N GLY A 173 -30.74 -3.34 -11.41
CA GLY A 173 -31.18 -4.73 -11.28
C GLY A 173 -30.07 -5.70 -10.82
N VAL A 174 -28.92 -5.21 -10.38
CA VAL A 174 -27.83 -6.05 -9.88
C VAL A 174 -28.14 -6.48 -8.45
N LYS A 175 -28.03 -7.77 -8.16
CA LYS A 175 -28.15 -8.30 -6.79
C LYS A 175 -26.91 -7.98 -5.98
N SER A 176 -26.76 -6.71 -5.60
CA SER A 176 -25.66 -6.24 -4.78
C SER A 176 -26.02 -6.20 -3.30
N VAL A 177 -25.05 -6.50 -2.44
CA VAL A 177 -25.14 -6.37 -0.99
C VAL A 177 -23.97 -5.58 -0.45
N LEU A 178 -24.24 -4.65 0.46
CA LEU A 178 -23.22 -3.93 1.19
C LEU A 178 -22.81 -4.72 2.43
N LEU A 179 -21.54 -5.12 2.51
CA LEU A 179 -20.92 -5.74 3.67
C LEU A 179 -20.19 -4.65 4.47
N PRO A 180 -20.70 -4.23 5.64
CA PRO A 180 -20.04 -3.16 6.41
C PRO A 180 -18.67 -3.61 6.91
N ALA A 181 -17.61 -2.92 6.51
CA ALA A 181 -16.24 -3.27 6.92
C ALA A 181 -16.08 -3.24 8.43
N LEU A 182 -16.73 -2.31 9.12
CA LEU A 182 -16.69 -2.19 10.58
C LEU A 182 -17.28 -3.40 11.33
N GLU A 183 -18.04 -4.28 10.68
CA GLU A 183 -18.56 -5.51 11.29
C GLU A 183 -17.56 -6.67 11.26
N TYR A 184 -16.60 -6.67 10.32
CA TYR A 184 -15.70 -7.80 10.14
C TYR A 184 -14.22 -7.44 10.05
N MET A 185 -13.86 -6.23 9.62
CA MET A 185 -12.47 -5.80 9.54
C MET A 185 -12.02 -5.27 10.91
N ARG A 186 -11.00 -5.93 11.50
CA ARG A 186 -10.52 -5.56 12.83
C ARG A 186 -9.01 -5.71 12.92
N THR A 187 -8.38 -4.81 13.68
CA THR A 187 -6.98 -4.94 14.10
C THR A 187 -6.89 -5.45 15.56
N ASP A 188 -5.78 -6.09 15.90
CA ASP A 188 -5.45 -6.50 17.25
C ASP A 188 -4.88 -5.32 18.09
N GLN A 189 -4.43 -5.61 19.31
CA GLN A 189 -3.85 -4.60 20.23
C GLN A 189 -2.55 -3.97 19.70
N ASN A 190 -1.85 -4.61 18.77
CA ASN A 190 -0.64 -4.10 18.13
C ASN A 190 -0.94 -3.29 16.86
N GLY A 191 -2.21 -3.19 16.46
CA GLY A 191 -2.64 -2.55 15.22
C GLY A 191 -2.47 -3.42 13.98
N GLU A 192 -2.20 -4.73 14.14
CA GLU A 192 -2.11 -5.69 13.06
C GLU A 192 -3.47 -6.36 12.77
N PRO A 193 -3.77 -6.76 11.52
CA PRO A 193 -5.04 -7.37 11.17
C PRO A 193 -5.32 -8.66 11.95
N ASP A 194 -6.44 -8.72 12.65
CA ASP A 194 -6.92 -9.93 13.33
C ASP A 194 -7.53 -10.91 12.31
N MET A 195 -6.69 -11.63 11.59
CA MET A 195 -7.09 -12.53 10.50
C MET A 195 -8.13 -13.58 10.92
N LYS A 196 -8.08 -14.05 12.17
CA LYS A 196 -9.04 -15.03 12.67
C LYS A 196 -10.44 -14.43 12.82
N TYR A 197 -10.50 -13.23 13.37
CA TYR A 197 -11.76 -12.49 13.51
C TYR A 197 -12.33 -12.13 12.13
N ILE A 198 -11.49 -11.55 11.26
CA ILE A 198 -11.86 -11.16 9.90
C ILE A 198 -12.43 -12.37 9.15
N ALA A 199 -11.72 -13.49 9.14
CA ALA A 199 -12.14 -14.69 8.43
C ALA A 199 -13.50 -15.23 8.96
N THR A 200 -13.68 -15.27 10.28
CA THR A 200 -14.89 -15.79 10.89
C THR A 200 -16.10 -14.94 10.55
N ARG A 201 -15.96 -13.61 10.65
CA ARG A 201 -17.05 -12.67 10.43
C ARG A 201 -17.39 -12.50 8.95
N LEU A 202 -16.38 -12.32 8.10
CA LEU A 202 -16.59 -12.14 6.67
C LEU A 202 -17.25 -13.37 6.04
N ARG A 203 -16.79 -14.60 6.35
CA ARG A 203 -17.42 -15.81 5.83
C ARG A 203 -18.88 -15.94 6.25
N ARG A 204 -19.22 -15.59 7.49
CA ARG A 204 -20.61 -15.57 7.96
C ARG A 204 -21.46 -14.57 7.18
N LEU A 205 -20.95 -13.38 6.89
CA LEU A 205 -21.66 -12.35 6.11
C LEU A 205 -21.87 -12.82 4.66
N LEU A 206 -20.86 -13.42 4.03
CA LEU A 206 -20.97 -13.98 2.69
C LEU A 206 -22.00 -15.12 2.62
N GLU A 207 -22.00 -16.02 3.63
CA GLU A 207 -22.95 -17.12 3.69
C GLU A 207 -24.40 -16.64 3.89
N ALA A 208 -24.61 -15.63 4.72
CA ALA A 208 -25.92 -15.02 4.94
C ALA A 208 -26.47 -14.35 3.68
N ASN A 209 -25.61 -13.95 2.74
CA ASN A 209 -25.97 -13.23 1.51
C ASN A 209 -25.57 -14.01 0.25
N ARG A 210 -25.60 -15.34 0.28
CA ARG A 210 -25.10 -16.21 -0.81
C ARG A 210 -25.73 -15.97 -2.17
N ASP A 211 -26.92 -15.40 -2.21
CA ASP A 211 -27.69 -15.12 -3.44
C ASP A 211 -27.30 -13.81 -4.12
N ALA A 212 -26.39 -13.03 -3.51
CA ALA A 212 -25.86 -11.83 -4.13
C ALA A 212 -24.85 -12.18 -5.24
N ASP A 213 -24.85 -11.38 -6.28
CA ASP A 213 -23.87 -11.45 -7.37
C ASP A 213 -22.66 -10.56 -7.06
N VAL A 214 -22.87 -9.43 -6.39
CA VAL A 214 -21.84 -8.45 -6.04
C VAL A 214 -21.88 -8.15 -4.54
N TYR A 215 -20.73 -8.32 -3.90
CA TYR A 215 -20.52 -7.95 -2.50
C TYR A 215 -19.68 -6.67 -2.45
N LEU A 216 -20.29 -5.56 -2.04
CA LEU A 216 -19.61 -4.28 -1.86
C LEU A 216 -19.09 -4.13 -0.43
N THR A 217 -17.92 -3.57 -0.27
CA THR A 217 -17.39 -3.22 1.06
C THR A 217 -16.47 -2.01 1.00
N GLN A 218 -16.30 -1.38 2.16
CA GLN A 218 -15.37 -0.27 2.33
C GLN A 218 -13.94 -0.79 2.39
N GLY A 219 -13.03 -0.09 1.70
CA GLY A 219 -11.60 -0.21 1.96
C GLY A 219 -11.17 0.65 3.14
N TYR A 220 -9.91 0.58 3.54
CA TYR A 220 -9.26 1.46 4.50
C TYR A 220 -9.78 1.37 5.94
N ILE A 221 -11.09 1.39 6.17
CA ILE A 221 -11.69 1.45 7.50
C ILE A 221 -11.76 0.08 8.19
N CYS A 222 -11.60 0.08 9.50
CA CYS A 222 -11.69 -1.10 10.36
C CYS A 222 -12.13 -0.71 11.78
N CYS A 223 -12.32 -1.69 12.65
CA CYS A 223 -12.35 -1.46 14.09
C CYS A 223 -10.99 -1.81 14.71
N ASN A 224 -10.61 -1.15 15.79
CA ASN A 224 -9.48 -1.57 16.61
C ASN A 224 -9.87 -2.76 17.53
N ALA A 225 -8.93 -3.22 18.34
CA ALA A 225 -9.15 -4.33 19.28
C ALA A 225 -10.27 -4.06 20.32
N TYR A 226 -10.60 -2.79 20.55
CA TYR A 226 -11.61 -2.35 21.51
C TYR A 226 -12.99 -2.11 20.88
N GLY A 227 -13.10 -2.27 19.55
CA GLY A 227 -14.34 -2.06 18.79
C GLY A 227 -14.59 -0.61 18.37
N GLU A 228 -13.62 0.28 18.55
CA GLU A 228 -13.69 1.66 18.09
C GLU A 228 -13.30 1.75 16.61
N VAL A 229 -13.85 2.74 15.90
CA VAL A 229 -13.49 2.99 14.50
C VAL A 229 -12.02 3.34 14.38
N ASP A 230 -11.35 2.66 13.45
CA ASP A 230 -9.95 2.84 13.12
C ASP A 230 -9.72 2.67 11.62
N ASN A 231 -8.50 2.76 11.19
CA ASN A 231 -8.12 2.57 9.80
C ASN A 231 -6.87 1.69 9.64
N LEU A 232 -6.80 1.00 8.49
CA LEU A 232 -5.67 0.19 8.09
C LEU A 232 -4.57 1.11 7.53
N LYS A 233 -3.91 1.84 8.35
CA LYS A 233 -2.83 2.80 8.06
C LYS A 233 -2.38 2.88 6.57
N ARG A 234 -1.18 2.46 6.19
CA ARG A 234 -0.62 2.63 4.85
C ARG A 234 -1.26 1.68 3.82
N GLY A 235 -1.60 2.23 2.64
CA GLY A 235 -2.17 1.45 1.52
C GLY A 235 -3.61 0.97 1.75
N GLY A 236 -4.28 1.44 2.77
CA GLY A 236 -5.55 1.09 3.36
C GLY A 236 -6.49 0.22 2.52
N SER A 237 -7.02 0.73 1.39
CA SER A 237 -7.99 -0.02 0.58
C SER A 237 -7.36 -1.19 -0.20
N ASP A 238 -6.11 -1.08 -0.65
CA ASP A 238 -5.37 -2.17 -1.29
C ASP A 238 -5.09 -3.29 -0.28
N TYR A 239 -4.76 -2.89 0.96
CA TYR A 239 -4.57 -3.84 2.05
C TYR A 239 -5.87 -4.55 2.42
N SER A 240 -7.00 -3.82 2.48
CA SER A 240 -8.33 -4.43 2.67
C SER A 240 -8.61 -5.50 1.62
N ALA A 241 -8.35 -5.21 0.34
CA ALA A 241 -8.56 -6.15 -0.76
C ALA A 241 -7.68 -7.40 -0.62
N SER A 242 -6.41 -7.24 -0.23
CA SER A 242 -5.50 -8.37 0.01
C SER A 242 -5.92 -9.23 1.20
N LEU A 243 -6.35 -8.63 2.31
CA LEU A 243 -6.85 -9.35 3.48
C LEU A 243 -8.12 -10.14 3.15
N ILE A 244 -9.06 -9.50 2.45
CA ILE A 244 -10.29 -10.16 1.97
C ILE A 244 -9.95 -11.31 1.03
N GLY A 245 -9.08 -11.06 0.04
CA GLY A 245 -8.62 -12.07 -0.90
C GLY A 245 -8.03 -13.30 -0.21
N ALA A 246 -7.18 -13.09 0.79
CA ALA A 246 -6.59 -14.15 1.61
C ALA A 246 -7.65 -14.95 2.39
N VAL A 247 -8.69 -14.29 2.91
CA VAL A 247 -9.78 -14.95 3.67
C VAL A 247 -10.66 -15.82 2.79
N VAL A 248 -10.95 -15.37 1.56
CA VAL A 248 -11.86 -16.07 0.64
C VAL A 248 -11.13 -17.01 -0.33
N ASP A 249 -9.82 -17.13 -0.24
CA ASP A 249 -8.97 -17.87 -1.20
C ASP A 249 -9.27 -17.42 -2.64
N ALA A 250 -9.19 -16.10 -2.87
CA ALA A 250 -9.60 -15.49 -4.11
C ALA A 250 -8.85 -16.07 -5.33
N GLU A 251 -9.50 -16.09 -6.49
CA GLU A 251 -8.87 -16.45 -7.75
C GLU A 251 -7.79 -15.45 -8.14
N GLU A 252 -8.12 -14.15 -8.01
CA GLU A 252 -7.26 -13.02 -8.33
C GLU A 252 -7.72 -11.81 -7.51
N ILE A 253 -6.78 -10.96 -7.10
CA ILE A 253 -7.06 -9.63 -6.56
C ILE A 253 -6.74 -8.62 -7.67
N GLN A 254 -7.73 -7.84 -8.08
CA GLN A 254 -7.57 -6.80 -9.09
C GLN A 254 -7.55 -5.43 -8.43
N ILE A 255 -6.48 -4.67 -8.67
CA ILE A 255 -6.34 -3.29 -8.21
C ILE A 255 -6.49 -2.38 -9.43
N TRP A 256 -7.65 -1.74 -9.49
CA TRP A 256 -8.02 -0.82 -10.55
C TRP A 256 -7.63 0.61 -10.17
N THR A 257 -6.84 1.23 -11.03
CA THR A 257 -6.29 2.58 -10.86
C THR A 257 -6.41 3.37 -12.17
N ASP A 258 -5.76 4.52 -12.29
CA ASP A 258 -5.75 5.38 -13.48
C ASP A 258 -4.52 5.18 -14.38
N ILE A 259 -3.76 4.13 -14.16
CA ILE A 259 -2.58 3.75 -14.96
C ILE A 259 -2.65 2.29 -15.38
N ASP A 260 -2.02 1.97 -16.49
CA ASP A 260 -2.07 0.67 -17.18
C ASP A 260 -1.10 -0.39 -16.60
N GLY A 261 -0.69 -0.25 -15.37
CA GLY A 261 0.22 -1.16 -14.66
C GLY A 261 1.54 -0.51 -14.27
N MET A 262 2.50 -1.31 -13.84
CA MET A 262 3.86 -0.86 -13.58
C MET A 262 4.64 -0.78 -14.89
N HIS A 263 5.36 0.32 -15.09
CA HIS A 263 6.21 0.51 -16.27
C HIS A 263 7.67 0.19 -15.97
N ASN A 264 8.41 -0.14 -17.02
CA ASN A 264 9.85 -0.39 -16.93
C ASN A 264 10.66 0.88 -16.57
N ASN A 265 10.07 2.07 -16.70
CA ASN A 265 10.61 3.36 -16.27
C ASN A 265 9.46 4.34 -16.03
N ASP A 266 9.76 5.54 -15.53
CA ASP A 266 8.75 6.57 -15.27
C ASP A 266 8.34 7.29 -16.57
N PRO A 267 7.09 7.13 -17.05
CA PRO A 267 6.64 7.73 -18.31
C PRO A 267 6.59 9.27 -18.28
N ARG A 268 6.72 9.89 -17.11
CA ARG A 268 6.79 11.37 -17.00
C ARG A 268 8.13 11.92 -17.45
N TYR A 269 9.17 11.10 -17.50
CA TYR A 269 10.55 11.50 -17.79
C TYR A 269 11.17 10.75 -18.98
N VAL A 270 10.62 9.59 -19.33
CA VAL A 270 11.12 8.72 -20.40
C VAL A 270 10.00 8.37 -21.35
N ASP A 271 10.14 8.72 -22.63
CA ASP A 271 9.05 8.65 -23.61
C ASP A 271 8.74 7.20 -24.07
N ASN A 272 9.72 6.30 -24.08
CA ASN A 272 9.60 4.93 -24.63
C ASN A 272 9.37 3.88 -23.53
N THR A 273 8.63 4.21 -22.47
CA THR A 273 8.35 3.24 -21.42
C THR A 273 7.35 2.19 -21.87
N ARG A 274 7.46 0.98 -21.30
CA ARG A 274 6.56 -0.15 -21.60
C ARG A 274 5.99 -0.69 -20.29
N PRO A 275 4.71 -1.10 -20.27
CA PRO A 275 4.16 -1.83 -19.14
C PRO A 275 4.93 -3.13 -18.91
N VAL A 276 5.24 -3.42 -17.64
CA VAL A 276 5.83 -4.69 -17.22
C VAL A 276 4.70 -5.70 -17.04
N GLY A 277 4.60 -6.68 -17.92
CA GLY A 277 3.48 -7.63 -17.94
C GLY A 277 3.40 -8.51 -16.70
N SER A 278 4.55 -8.86 -16.09
CA SER A 278 4.60 -9.69 -14.89
C SER A 278 5.78 -9.36 -13.99
N LEU A 279 5.53 -9.42 -12.68
CA LEU A 279 6.51 -9.25 -11.62
C LEU A 279 6.33 -10.34 -10.57
N ASN A 280 7.41 -10.71 -9.88
CA ASN A 280 7.25 -11.41 -8.62
C ASN A 280 6.91 -10.42 -7.49
N PHE A 281 6.51 -10.92 -6.33
CA PHE A 281 6.10 -10.05 -5.22
C PHE A 281 7.24 -9.22 -4.66
N GLU A 282 8.47 -9.72 -4.69
CA GLU A 282 9.66 -9.01 -4.25
C GLU A 282 10.01 -7.87 -5.20
N GLU A 283 10.03 -8.13 -6.52
CA GLU A 283 10.25 -7.10 -7.53
C GLU A 283 9.21 -5.98 -7.45
N ALA A 284 7.94 -6.35 -7.28
CA ALA A 284 6.86 -5.39 -7.11
C ALA A 284 7.00 -4.56 -5.83
N ALA A 285 7.48 -5.16 -4.72
CA ALA A 285 7.73 -4.46 -3.47
C ALA A 285 8.89 -3.46 -3.60
N GLU A 286 9.98 -3.84 -4.29
CA GLU A 286 11.10 -2.94 -4.56
C GLU A 286 10.68 -1.74 -5.41
N LEU A 287 9.95 -1.97 -6.50
CA LEU A 287 9.43 -0.90 -7.36
C LEU A 287 8.50 0.04 -6.60
N ALA A 288 7.61 -0.51 -5.78
CA ALA A 288 6.67 0.26 -4.98
C ALA A 288 7.37 1.12 -3.91
N TYR A 289 8.46 0.62 -3.33
CA TYR A 289 9.24 1.35 -2.33
C TYR A 289 10.04 2.49 -2.95
N PHE A 290 10.66 2.26 -4.12
CA PHE A 290 11.57 3.20 -4.76
C PHE A 290 10.92 4.13 -5.79
N GLY A 291 9.61 4.17 -5.95
CA GLY A 291 9.03 5.23 -6.76
C GLY A 291 7.71 4.94 -7.47
N ALA A 292 7.39 3.70 -7.75
CA ALA A 292 6.10 3.35 -8.32
C ALA A 292 5.04 3.38 -7.22
N LYS A 293 4.50 4.56 -6.91
CA LYS A 293 3.49 4.79 -5.84
C LYS A 293 2.13 4.12 -6.12
N ILE A 294 2.10 3.08 -6.95
CA ILE A 294 0.88 2.39 -7.37
C ILE A 294 0.38 1.45 -6.28
N LEU A 295 1.30 0.86 -5.53
CA LEU A 295 1.02 -0.19 -4.57
C LEU A 295 1.94 -0.02 -3.35
N HIS A 296 1.43 -0.23 -2.14
CA HIS A 296 2.30 -0.27 -0.95
C HIS A 296 2.81 -1.70 -0.73
N PRO A 297 4.12 -1.93 -0.50
CA PRO A 297 4.68 -3.29 -0.36
C PRO A 297 3.94 -4.19 0.64
N ASN A 298 3.57 -3.64 1.79
CA ASN A 298 2.86 -4.41 2.83
C ASN A 298 1.45 -4.83 2.40
N CYS A 299 0.86 -4.14 1.42
CA CYS A 299 -0.51 -4.44 0.99
C CYS A 299 -0.63 -5.76 0.24
N VAL A 300 0.44 -6.21 -0.40
CA VAL A 300 0.45 -7.47 -1.16
C VAL A 300 0.89 -8.67 -0.33
N LEU A 301 1.37 -8.46 0.90
CA LEU A 301 1.85 -9.56 1.75
C LEU A 301 0.79 -10.64 2.01
N PRO A 302 -0.49 -10.33 2.33
CA PRO A 302 -1.51 -11.38 2.48
C PRO A 302 -1.73 -12.19 1.20
N ALA A 303 -1.71 -11.55 0.03
CA ALA A 303 -1.82 -12.22 -1.26
C ALA A 303 -0.62 -13.15 -1.52
N LYS A 304 0.61 -12.63 -1.28
CA LYS A 304 1.85 -13.41 -1.40
C LYS A 304 1.84 -14.67 -0.54
N LEU A 305 1.49 -14.54 0.76
CA LEU A 305 1.47 -15.66 1.72
C LEU A 305 0.43 -16.73 1.35
N ASN A 306 -0.62 -16.36 0.63
CA ASN A 306 -1.67 -17.27 0.18
C ASN A 306 -1.54 -17.66 -1.30
N ASN A 307 -0.48 -17.22 -1.97
CA ASN A 307 -0.22 -17.49 -3.39
C ASN A 307 -1.38 -17.05 -4.31
N ILE A 308 -1.94 -15.88 -4.04
CA ILE A 308 -3.02 -15.28 -4.81
C ILE A 308 -2.42 -14.22 -5.74
N PRO A 309 -2.62 -14.30 -7.07
CA PRO A 309 -2.13 -13.29 -7.99
C PRO A 309 -2.81 -11.93 -7.75
N VAL A 310 -2.03 -10.86 -7.89
CA VAL A 310 -2.52 -9.48 -7.83
C VAL A 310 -2.33 -8.86 -9.21
N ARG A 311 -3.40 -8.32 -9.79
CA ARG A 311 -3.36 -7.66 -11.10
C ARG A 311 -3.62 -6.16 -10.96
N LEU A 312 -2.75 -5.36 -11.54
CA LEU A 312 -2.93 -3.92 -11.66
C LEU A 312 -3.59 -3.61 -13.01
N LEU A 313 -4.69 -2.88 -12.99
CA LEU A 313 -5.50 -2.60 -14.17
C LEU A 313 -5.87 -1.13 -14.26
N ASN A 314 -6.06 -0.64 -15.51
CA ASN A 314 -6.47 0.73 -15.75
C ASN A 314 -8.01 0.83 -15.84
N THR A 315 -8.60 1.61 -14.94
CA THR A 315 -10.06 1.87 -14.97
C THR A 315 -10.47 2.63 -16.24
N LEU A 316 -9.60 3.48 -16.79
CA LEU A 316 -9.90 4.29 -17.97
C LEU A 316 -9.63 3.55 -19.28
N ASP A 317 -8.79 2.52 -19.24
CA ASP A 317 -8.53 1.60 -20.35
C ASP A 317 -8.57 0.13 -19.88
N PRO A 318 -9.77 -0.46 -19.73
CA PRO A 318 -9.92 -1.84 -19.30
C PRO A 318 -9.35 -2.87 -20.28
N SER A 319 -9.05 -2.47 -21.52
CA SER A 319 -8.45 -3.34 -22.52
C SER A 319 -6.94 -3.53 -22.34
N ALA A 320 -6.29 -2.65 -21.57
CA ALA A 320 -4.88 -2.78 -21.23
C ALA A 320 -4.62 -4.05 -20.40
N THR A 321 -3.58 -4.78 -20.74
CA THR A 321 -3.24 -6.07 -20.08
C THR A 321 -2.83 -5.91 -18.62
N GLY A 322 -2.36 -4.72 -18.24
CA GLY A 322 -1.90 -4.39 -16.90
C GLY A 322 -0.64 -5.17 -16.49
N THR A 323 -0.37 -5.18 -15.19
CA THR A 323 0.74 -5.96 -14.59
C THR A 323 0.20 -7.04 -13.67
N VAL A 324 0.66 -8.28 -13.83
CA VAL A 324 0.33 -9.39 -12.91
C VAL A 324 1.49 -9.62 -11.95
N ILE A 325 1.19 -9.61 -10.65
CA ILE A 325 2.15 -9.88 -9.57
C ILE A 325 1.80 -11.25 -8.97
N TYR A 326 2.74 -12.19 -9.05
CA TYR A 326 2.54 -13.54 -8.54
C TYR A 326 3.87 -14.21 -8.18
N ASN A 327 3.83 -15.39 -7.55
CA ASN A 327 5.05 -16.17 -7.29
C ASN A 327 5.54 -16.81 -8.58
N MET A 328 6.44 -16.13 -9.28
CA MET A 328 7.06 -16.63 -10.51
C MET A 328 8.50 -17.12 -10.25
N PRO A 329 8.97 -18.12 -11.01
CA PRO A 329 10.35 -18.55 -10.91
C PRO A 329 11.30 -17.42 -11.36
N PRO A 330 12.54 -17.41 -10.84
CA PRO A 330 13.59 -16.51 -11.31
C PRO A 330 13.80 -16.61 -12.83
N ASP A 331 13.97 -15.48 -13.51
CA ASP A 331 14.16 -15.42 -14.97
C ASP A 331 15.43 -14.67 -15.42
N GLY A 332 16.22 -14.15 -14.46
CA GLY A 332 17.49 -13.48 -14.71
C GLY A 332 17.36 -12.14 -15.45
N LYS A 333 16.19 -11.49 -15.43
CA LYS A 333 15.92 -10.29 -16.22
C LYS A 333 15.77 -9.05 -15.34
N ILE A 334 16.27 -7.93 -15.86
CA ILE A 334 15.92 -6.60 -15.36
C ILE A 334 14.48 -6.29 -15.80
N LYS A 335 13.67 -5.80 -14.87
CA LYS A 335 12.25 -5.49 -15.09
C LYS A 335 11.99 -4.01 -15.24
N ALA A 336 12.58 -3.19 -14.35
CA ALA A 336 12.29 -1.78 -14.33
C ALA A 336 13.38 -0.97 -13.63
N VAL A 337 13.32 0.35 -13.84
CA VAL A 337 14.08 1.37 -13.11
C VAL A 337 13.10 2.29 -12.41
N ALA A 338 13.33 2.54 -11.13
CA ALA A 338 12.55 3.49 -10.32
C ALA A 338 13.44 4.55 -9.71
N ALA A 339 12.84 5.68 -9.32
CA ALA A 339 13.55 6.78 -8.67
C ALA A 339 12.78 7.29 -7.44
N LYS A 340 13.46 7.40 -6.31
CA LYS A 340 12.92 7.99 -5.08
C LYS A 340 13.56 9.35 -4.83
N ASP A 341 12.73 10.38 -4.87
CA ASP A 341 13.12 11.78 -4.68
C ASP A 341 13.21 12.17 -3.20
N ASN A 342 13.68 13.39 -2.94
CA ASN A 342 13.76 14.02 -1.63
C ASN A 342 14.63 13.24 -0.64
N ILE A 343 15.74 12.70 -1.12
CA ILE A 343 16.67 11.94 -0.31
C ILE A 343 17.75 12.85 0.28
N THR A 344 18.02 12.66 1.56
CA THR A 344 19.17 13.23 2.25
C THR A 344 20.16 12.14 2.58
N ALA A 345 21.38 12.24 2.05
CA ALA A 345 22.47 11.32 2.35
C ALA A 345 23.34 11.88 3.50
N ILE A 346 23.48 11.09 4.56
CA ILE A 346 24.26 11.43 5.76
C ILE A 346 25.46 10.50 5.80
N LYS A 347 26.68 11.07 5.66
CA LYS A 347 27.94 10.33 5.75
C LYS A 347 28.60 10.58 7.07
N ILE A 348 28.88 9.52 7.79
CA ILE A 348 29.60 9.51 9.05
C ILE A 348 31.00 8.89 8.80
N LYS A 349 32.05 9.65 8.98
CA LYS A 349 33.45 9.19 8.88
C LYS A 349 34.08 9.16 10.25
N SER A 350 34.58 8.00 10.68
CA SER A 350 35.17 7.85 12.01
C SER A 350 36.38 6.91 12.00
N GLY A 351 37.51 7.40 12.38
CA GLY A 351 38.70 6.55 12.64
C GLY A 351 38.52 5.62 13.84
N ARG A 352 37.51 5.88 14.70
CA ARG A 352 37.14 5.01 15.83
C ARG A 352 36.32 3.79 15.42
N MET A 353 35.82 3.75 14.18
CA MET A 353 35.03 2.62 13.64
C MET A 353 35.93 1.40 13.41
N LEU A 354 37.19 1.64 13.03
CA LEU A 354 38.19 0.61 12.83
C LEU A 354 38.39 -0.19 14.12
N LEU A 355 38.15 -1.50 14.08
CA LEU A 355 38.23 -2.43 15.22
C LEU A 355 37.28 -2.12 16.41
N ALA A 356 36.29 -1.27 16.25
CA ALA A 356 35.33 -0.95 17.29
C ALA A 356 34.07 -1.80 17.20
N TYR A 357 33.74 -2.52 18.26
CA TYR A 357 32.48 -3.22 18.41
C TYR A 357 31.35 -2.23 18.72
N GLY A 358 30.17 -2.43 18.08
CA GLY A 358 28.97 -1.68 18.40
C GLY A 358 28.88 -0.27 17.79
N PHE A 359 29.77 0.13 16.88
CA PHE A 359 29.68 1.44 16.22
C PHE A 359 28.40 1.60 15.44
N LEU A 360 28.05 0.63 14.59
CA LEU A 360 26.82 0.64 13.79
C LEU A 360 25.57 0.64 14.68
N HIS A 361 25.60 -0.08 15.80
CA HIS A 361 24.50 -0.08 16.77
C HIS A 361 24.19 1.35 17.25
N LYS A 362 25.22 2.12 17.65
CA LYS A 362 25.05 3.51 18.10
C LYS A 362 24.53 4.44 16.99
N VAL A 363 24.96 4.21 15.75
CA VAL A 363 24.45 4.97 14.60
C VAL A 363 22.97 4.69 14.44
N PHE A 364 22.54 3.43 14.42
CA PHE A 364 21.13 3.07 14.23
C PHE A 364 20.25 3.45 15.42
N GLU A 365 20.74 3.35 16.64
CA GLU A 365 20.09 3.83 17.87
C GLU A 365 19.73 5.33 17.76
N THR A 366 20.58 6.14 17.11
CA THR A 366 20.26 7.54 16.85
C THR A 366 19.03 7.70 15.95
N PHE A 367 18.94 6.94 14.87
CA PHE A 367 17.77 6.99 13.97
C PHE A 367 16.49 6.44 14.64
N GLU A 368 16.61 5.39 15.45
CA GLU A 368 15.52 4.84 16.25
C GLU A 368 14.99 5.87 17.24
N LYS A 369 15.88 6.55 18.00
CA LYS A 369 15.53 7.61 18.95
C LYS A 369 14.66 8.70 18.33
N TYR A 370 14.93 9.07 17.07
CA TYR A 370 14.20 10.09 16.35
C TYR A 370 13.12 9.51 15.41
N GLN A 371 12.83 8.21 15.52
CA GLN A 371 11.82 7.53 14.71
C GLN A 371 11.94 7.83 13.20
N THR A 372 13.18 7.84 12.71
CA THR A 372 13.51 8.17 11.32
C THR A 372 13.94 6.91 10.58
N SER A 373 13.19 6.55 9.54
CA SER A 373 13.50 5.40 8.69
C SER A 373 14.73 5.64 7.84
N ILE A 374 15.54 4.59 7.68
CA ILE A 374 16.70 4.58 6.78
C ILE A 374 16.30 3.83 5.50
N ASP A 375 16.57 4.43 4.33
CA ASP A 375 16.26 3.82 3.04
C ASP A 375 17.38 2.94 2.53
N MET A 376 18.62 3.45 2.57
CA MET A 376 19.81 2.79 2.02
C MET A 376 20.99 2.98 2.94
N ILE A 377 21.86 1.97 2.99
CA ILE A 377 23.08 1.99 3.78
C ILE A 377 24.23 1.52 2.90
N ALA A 378 25.33 2.26 2.93
CA ALA A 378 26.62 1.83 2.38
C ALA A 378 27.70 2.00 3.45
N THR A 379 28.50 0.96 3.69
CA THR A 379 29.51 0.95 4.75
C THR A 379 30.91 0.62 4.23
N SER A 380 31.91 1.12 4.93
CA SER A 380 33.31 0.74 4.79
C SER A 380 33.92 0.61 6.18
N GLU A 381 35.21 0.25 6.29
CA GLU A 381 35.89 0.12 7.57
C GLU A 381 35.98 1.44 8.38
N VAL A 382 35.87 2.59 7.72
CA VAL A 382 36.05 3.91 8.34
C VAL A 382 34.86 4.87 8.12
N GLY A 383 33.78 4.41 7.52
CA GLY A 383 32.66 5.28 7.23
C GLY A 383 31.35 4.55 6.93
N VAL A 384 30.25 5.22 7.26
CA VAL A 384 28.89 4.79 6.97
C VAL A 384 28.20 5.93 6.24
N THR A 385 27.52 5.61 5.15
CA THR A 385 26.58 6.51 4.49
C THR A 385 25.18 5.92 4.66
N VAL A 386 24.26 6.69 5.20
CA VAL A 386 22.83 6.35 5.32
C VAL A 386 22.01 7.35 4.54
N THR A 387 20.88 6.92 4.02
CA THR A 387 19.91 7.82 3.36
C THR A 387 18.59 7.82 4.10
N ILE A 388 17.94 8.98 4.13
CA ILE A 388 16.63 9.20 4.72
C ILE A 388 15.77 10.03 3.76
N ASP A 389 14.44 9.86 3.83
CA ASP A 389 13.45 10.59 3.03
C ASP A 389 12.69 11.66 3.83
N SER A 390 13.06 11.87 5.09
CA SER A 390 12.44 12.85 5.99
C SER A 390 13.47 13.71 6.72
N ASP A 391 13.39 15.02 6.52
CA ASP A 391 14.24 16.01 7.17
C ASP A 391 13.75 16.48 8.55
N ARG A 392 12.61 15.95 9.03
CA ARG A 392 11.91 16.42 10.23
C ARG A 392 12.83 16.53 11.46
N HIS A 393 13.73 15.57 11.64
CA HIS A 393 14.66 15.48 12.79
C HIS A 393 16.12 15.57 12.39
N LEU A 394 16.40 15.94 11.13
CA LEU A 394 17.76 15.92 10.56
C LEU A 394 18.78 16.66 11.40
N ALA A 395 18.46 17.87 11.89
CA ALA A 395 19.39 18.67 12.68
C ALA A 395 19.81 17.96 13.98
N ALA A 396 18.85 17.37 14.70
CA ALA A 396 19.11 16.64 15.94
C ALA A 396 19.86 15.33 15.69
N ILE A 397 19.51 14.60 14.63
CA ILE A 397 20.22 13.38 14.20
C ILE A 397 21.69 13.71 13.90
N VAL A 398 21.95 14.75 13.10
CA VAL A 398 23.31 15.17 12.74
C VAL A 398 24.12 15.57 13.97
N ASP A 399 23.52 16.25 14.93
CA ASP A 399 24.19 16.70 16.15
C ASP A 399 24.58 15.51 17.05
N ASP A 400 23.69 14.55 17.23
CA ASP A 400 23.99 13.30 17.93
C ASP A 400 25.08 12.48 17.21
N LEU A 401 25.02 12.36 15.90
CA LEU A 401 26.00 11.61 15.10
C LEU A 401 27.41 12.22 15.12
N LYS A 402 27.56 13.53 15.31
CA LYS A 402 28.85 14.19 15.46
C LYS A 402 29.66 13.67 16.66
N ASN A 403 28.99 13.10 17.67
CA ASN A 403 29.67 12.47 18.81
C ASN A 403 30.48 11.22 18.40
N PHE A 404 30.14 10.63 17.25
CA PHE A 404 30.77 9.39 16.76
C PHE A 404 31.80 9.64 15.66
N GLY A 405 31.77 10.78 14.98
CA GLY A 405 32.69 11.08 13.88
C GLY A 405 32.41 12.39 13.16
N THR A 406 33.09 12.59 12.04
CA THR A 406 32.80 13.72 11.15
C THR A 406 31.59 13.39 10.33
N VAL A 407 30.57 14.26 10.40
CA VAL A 407 29.29 14.09 9.66
C VAL A 407 29.23 15.09 8.51
N THR A 408 28.92 14.60 7.32
CA THR A 408 28.60 15.41 6.15
C THR A 408 27.20 15.06 5.67
N VAL A 409 26.46 16.06 5.19
CA VAL A 409 25.08 15.94 4.73
C VAL A 409 24.98 16.42 3.30
N ASP A 410 24.55 15.56 2.40
CA ASP A 410 24.24 15.89 1.02
C ASP A 410 22.69 15.85 0.87
N ARG A 411 22.10 16.99 0.55
CA ARG A 411 20.65 17.15 0.33
C ARG A 411 20.32 17.06 -1.16
N ASP A 412 19.03 17.05 -1.48
CA ASP A 412 18.51 17.01 -2.85
C ASP A 412 19.10 15.85 -3.65
N MET A 413 19.24 14.71 -2.98
CA MET A 413 19.68 13.46 -3.59
C MET A 413 18.47 12.64 -4.08
N VAL A 414 18.75 11.70 -4.95
CA VAL A 414 17.78 10.73 -5.49
C VAL A 414 18.37 9.33 -5.38
N ILE A 415 17.58 8.37 -4.98
CA ILE A 415 17.94 6.95 -5.12
C ILE A 415 17.37 6.48 -6.45
N ILE A 416 18.23 6.01 -7.35
CA ILE A 416 17.85 5.25 -8.55
C ILE A 416 17.96 3.78 -8.20
N CYS A 417 16.90 3.04 -8.48
CA CYS A 417 16.81 1.61 -8.21
C CYS A 417 16.56 0.84 -9.50
N VAL A 418 17.47 -0.06 -9.86
CA VAL A 418 17.30 -1.04 -10.93
C VAL A 418 16.71 -2.29 -10.31
N VAL A 419 15.55 -2.72 -10.80
CA VAL A 419 14.78 -3.84 -10.24
C VAL A 419 14.65 -4.98 -11.25
N GLY A 420 14.76 -6.19 -10.76
CA GLY A 420 14.61 -7.43 -11.54
C GLY A 420 15.10 -8.62 -10.74
N ASP A 421 15.25 -9.76 -11.42
CA ASP A 421 15.91 -10.93 -10.84
C ASP A 421 17.43 -10.77 -10.97
N LEU A 422 18.04 -10.20 -9.95
CA LEU A 422 19.44 -9.79 -9.89
C LEU A 422 20.24 -10.67 -8.92
N GLU A 423 19.94 -11.96 -8.90
CA GLU A 423 20.66 -12.94 -8.08
C GLU A 423 22.17 -12.88 -8.38
N TRP A 424 23.00 -13.01 -7.34
CA TRP A 424 24.45 -12.81 -7.39
C TRP A 424 25.18 -13.69 -8.43
N HIS A 425 24.59 -14.79 -8.84
CA HIS A 425 25.15 -15.68 -9.88
C HIS A 425 24.78 -15.25 -11.32
N ASN A 426 23.80 -14.36 -11.48
CA ASN A 426 23.53 -13.71 -12.76
C ASN A 426 24.63 -12.68 -13.02
N THR A 427 25.25 -12.68 -14.16
CA THR A 427 26.43 -11.83 -14.44
C THR A 427 26.10 -10.73 -15.44
N GLY A 428 26.73 -9.57 -15.26
CA GLY A 428 26.78 -8.50 -16.23
C GLY A 428 25.72 -7.41 -16.11
N PHE A 429 24.70 -7.57 -15.29
CA PHE A 429 23.69 -6.53 -15.08
C PHE A 429 24.25 -5.34 -14.29
N GLU A 430 25.11 -5.58 -13.31
CA GLU A 430 25.77 -4.53 -12.53
C GLU A 430 26.64 -3.67 -13.43
N ALA A 431 27.43 -4.30 -14.32
CA ALA A 431 28.27 -3.61 -15.26
C ALA A 431 27.45 -2.72 -16.20
N LYS A 432 26.32 -3.21 -16.72
CA LYS A 432 25.41 -2.42 -17.58
C LYS A 432 24.84 -1.22 -16.82
N ALA A 433 24.30 -1.43 -15.62
CA ALA A 433 23.71 -0.37 -14.80
C ALA A 433 24.72 0.72 -14.43
N VAL A 434 25.93 0.33 -13.98
CA VAL A 434 26.98 1.28 -13.60
C VAL A 434 27.55 1.98 -14.82
N SER A 435 27.77 1.28 -15.95
CA SER A 435 28.29 1.87 -17.20
C SER A 435 27.32 2.88 -17.81
N ALA A 436 26.02 2.67 -17.69
CA ALA A 436 25.02 3.65 -18.14
C ALA A 436 25.17 5.00 -17.42
N LEU A 437 25.69 5.00 -16.19
CA LEU A 437 25.90 6.20 -15.37
C LEU A 437 27.36 6.68 -15.36
N ALA A 438 28.20 6.28 -16.32
CA ALA A 438 29.64 6.59 -16.31
C ALA A 438 29.98 8.08 -16.14
N ASP A 439 29.16 8.98 -16.72
CA ASP A 439 29.37 10.44 -16.64
C ASP A 439 28.51 11.11 -15.55
N ILE A 440 27.80 10.34 -14.74
CA ILE A 440 26.94 10.85 -13.65
C ILE A 440 27.61 10.54 -12.31
N PRO A 441 27.87 11.54 -11.45
CA PRO A 441 28.46 11.30 -10.15
C PRO A 441 27.56 10.44 -9.26
N VAL A 442 28.04 9.24 -8.92
CA VAL A 442 27.34 8.32 -8.01
C VAL A 442 27.94 8.48 -6.60
N ARG A 443 27.08 8.81 -5.63
CA ARG A 443 27.47 9.05 -4.24
C ARG A 443 27.68 7.75 -3.44
N ALA A 444 26.81 6.78 -3.67
CA ALA A 444 26.85 5.48 -3.04
C ALA A 444 26.12 4.45 -3.91
N ILE A 445 26.50 3.19 -3.77
CA ILE A 445 25.84 2.04 -4.40
C ILE A 445 25.53 1.04 -3.29
N SER A 446 24.32 0.46 -3.32
CA SER A 446 23.92 -0.65 -2.46
C SER A 446 23.46 -1.81 -3.33
N TYR A 447 24.10 -2.96 -3.11
CA TYR A 447 23.78 -4.22 -3.76
C TYR A 447 24.05 -5.37 -2.79
N GLY A 448 23.31 -6.47 -2.92
CA GLY A 448 23.49 -7.68 -2.10
C GLY A 448 22.66 -7.71 -0.80
N GLY A 449 21.92 -6.65 -0.47
CA GLY A 449 20.90 -6.66 0.59
C GLY A 449 19.58 -7.28 0.15
N SER A 450 19.32 -7.26 -1.16
CA SER A 450 18.19 -7.90 -1.83
C SER A 450 18.71 -8.52 -3.13
N ASN A 451 18.11 -9.63 -3.56
CA ASN A 451 18.39 -10.24 -4.87
C ASN A 451 17.62 -9.56 -6.00
N TYR A 452 16.84 -8.53 -5.70
CA TYR A 452 15.88 -7.95 -6.64
C TYR A 452 16.18 -6.49 -6.97
N ASN A 453 17.20 -5.88 -6.35
CA ASN A 453 17.56 -4.50 -6.64
C ASN A 453 19.06 -4.22 -6.60
N VAL A 454 19.44 -3.20 -7.38
CA VAL A 454 20.69 -2.42 -7.21
C VAL A 454 20.29 -0.96 -7.09
N SER A 455 20.66 -0.33 -6.00
CA SER A 455 20.31 1.05 -5.69
C SER A 455 21.54 1.96 -5.74
N MET A 456 21.42 3.12 -6.39
CA MET A 456 22.46 4.11 -6.57
C MET A 456 21.98 5.48 -6.13
N VAL A 457 22.77 6.18 -5.33
CA VAL A 457 22.48 7.56 -4.87
C VAL A 457 23.18 8.54 -5.80
N ILE A 458 22.41 9.41 -6.42
CA ILE A 458 22.90 10.48 -7.30
C ILE A 458 22.31 11.84 -6.89
N ARG A 459 22.76 12.93 -7.51
CA ARG A 459 22.16 14.25 -7.28
C ARG A 459 20.80 14.34 -7.95
N GLY A 460 19.87 15.09 -7.36
CA GLY A 460 18.53 15.29 -7.92
C GLY A 460 18.52 15.89 -9.32
N CYS A 461 19.47 16.82 -9.61
CA CYS A 461 19.61 17.43 -10.93
C CYS A 461 19.99 16.44 -12.05
N ASP A 462 20.59 15.30 -11.71
CA ASP A 462 21.02 14.29 -12.67
C ASP A 462 19.96 13.20 -12.92
N LYS A 463 18.83 13.22 -12.19
CA LYS A 463 17.78 12.19 -12.21
C LYS A 463 17.28 11.86 -13.60
N ILE A 464 16.84 12.87 -14.36
CA ILE A 464 16.19 12.65 -15.66
C ILE A 464 17.16 12.02 -16.65
N GLU A 465 18.39 12.51 -16.67
CA GLU A 465 19.44 11.98 -17.53
C GLU A 465 19.78 10.54 -17.14
N ALA A 466 19.88 10.24 -15.84
CA ALA A 466 20.12 8.89 -15.34
C ALA A 466 19.02 7.91 -15.76
N LEU A 467 17.74 8.31 -15.62
CA LEU A 467 16.59 7.47 -16.01
C LEU A 467 16.60 7.16 -17.53
N LYS A 468 16.92 8.16 -18.37
CA LYS A 468 17.00 7.99 -19.82
C LYS A 468 18.13 7.02 -20.21
N ARG A 469 19.35 7.27 -19.71
CA ARG A 469 20.51 6.40 -19.99
C ARG A 469 20.32 4.97 -19.53
N LEU A 470 19.72 4.77 -18.36
CA LEU A 470 19.40 3.43 -17.88
C LEU A 470 18.31 2.78 -18.73
N SER A 471 17.32 3.53 -19.20
CA SER A 471 16.31 3.02 -20.12
C SER A 471 16.94 2.50 -21.41
N ASP A 472 17.76 3.32 -22.05
CA ASP A 472 18.44 2.99 -23.30
C ASP A 472 19.40 1.78 -23.14
N SER A 473 20.13 1.72 -22.01
CA SER A 473 21.10 0.65 -21.79
C SER A 473 20.50 -0.69 -21.38
N LEU A 474 19.35 -0.69 -20.68
CA LEU A 474 18.79 -1.89 -20.06
C LEU A 474 17.61 -2.49 -20.82
N PHE A 475 16.89 -1.69 -21.65
CA PHE A 475 15.63 -2.11 -22.27
C PHE A 475 15.59 -2.01 -23.80
N GLU A 476 16.68 -1.59 -24.45
CA GLU A 476 16.84 -1.63 -25.91
C GLU A 476 17.25 -3.01 -26.48
#